data_80866c6f35552e70514b58ee835f4759
#
_entry.id   80866c6f35552e70514b58ee835f4759
#
_cell.length_a   1.000
_cell.length_b   1.000
_cell.length_c   1.000
_cell.angle_alpha   90.00
_cell.angle_beta   90.00
_cell.angle_gamma   90.00
#
_symmetry.space_group_name_H-M   'P 1'
#
loop_
_entity.id
_entity.type
_entity.pdbx_description
1 polymer ?
#
loop_
_entity_poly.entity_id
_entity_poly.type
_entity_poly.pdbx_seq_one_letter_code
_entity_poly.pdbx_strand_id
1 'polypeptide(L)'
;MLDKIKKMKNLLSIIVCLIFINALSAQTGTLGLASKAAIPNMMANPAQTGDARMIIGLPGLSSYQVEQQSSFKLSDWLNTSGGKTYLSFDKFAPLAQQRNDINANIGIDLFSFGMRIKKNNFFSIGVQHFSSVYMSISDDLVKLAAEGNGNTPSVVLNEESAYASQFNALYLGYSRNLMDDKLKVGFRVKRLQGLNHFQTDNVNFTLTTSQTSIPAYAVNVTGSMKAQAAGILGMATDSVLSNNLGSNITSNLTNMGNGMGFDFGVSYQVTDKLSVSASAVNIGSISWNKDFAGKVELVGTGKFEFSGITTD
;
A
#
# COMPACT_ATOMS: atom_id res chain seq x y z
N MET A 1 24.15 -37.04 -22.42
CA MET A 1 24.49 -35.61 -22.36
C MET A 1 23.41 -34.70 -22.94
N LEU A 2 22.90 -35.01 -24.13
CA LEU A 2 21.82 -34.26 -24.81
C LEU A 2 20.50 -34.20 -24.01
N ASP A 3 20.13 -35.27 -23.30
CA ASP A 3 18.89 -35.33 -22.50
C ASP A 3 18.93 -34.43 -21.25
N LYS A 4 20.10 -34.26 -20.62
CA LYS A 4 20.32 -33.32 -19.53
C LYS A 4 20.18 -31.88 -20.00
N ILE A 5 20.69 -31.58 -21.19
CA ILE A 5 20.61 -30.23 -21.79
C ILE A 5 19.16 -29.88 -22.15
N LYS A 6 18.39 -30.87 -22.65
CA LYS A 6 16.98 -30.70 -23.00
C LYS A 6 16.11 -30.50 -21.76
N LYS A 7 16.34 -31.26 -20.68
CA LYS A 7 15.66 -31.06 -19.39
C LYS A 7 15.99 -29.71 -18.76
N MET A 8 17.25 -29.26 -18.89
CA MET A 8 17.68 -27.97 -18.36
C MET A 8 17.07 -26.79 -19.14
N LYS A 9 16.93 -26.91 -20.49
CA LYS A 9 16.21 -25.92 -21.32
C LYS A 9 14.73 -25.84 -20.97
N ASN A 10 14.07 -26.99 -20.76
CA ASN A 10 12.66 -27.01 -20.36
C ASN A 10 12.45 -26.42 -18.96
N LEU A 11 13.35 -26.71 -18.01
CA LEU A 11 13.30 -26.12 -16.67
C LEU A 11 13.54 -24.60 -16.72
N LEU A 12 14.47 -24.14 -17.53
CA LEU A 12 14.73 -22.72 -17.75
C LEU A 12 13.54 -22.01 -18.40
N SER A 13 12.89 -22.65 -19.38
CA SER A 13 11.66 -22.13 -20.02
C SER A 13 10.50 -22.02 -19.02
N ILE A 14 10.32 -23.01 -18.14
CA ILE A 14 9.30 -22.98 -17.09
C ILE A 14 9.58 -21.87 -16.08
N ILE A 15 10.83 -21.71 -15.68
CA ILE A 15 11.26 -20.62 -14.77
C ILE A 15 11.02 -19.25 -15.42
N VAL A 16 11.36 -19.09 -16.69
CA VAL A 16 11.12 -17.85 -17.45
C VAL A 16 9.61 -17.57 -17.57
N CYS A 17 8.78 -18.58 -17.88
CA CYS A 17 7.32 -18.42 -17.91
C CYS A 17 6.74 -18.06 -16.53
N LEU A 18 7.22 -18.67 -15.44
CA LEU A 18 6.78 -18.34 -14.08
C LEU A 18 7.18 -16.91 -13.66
N ILE A 19 8.29 -16.39 -14.15
CA ILE A 19 8.73 -15.00 -13.94
C ILE A 19 7.79 -14.02 -14.66
N PHE A 20 7.30 -14.35 -15.84
CA PHE A 20 6.40 -13.47 -16.61
C PHE A 20 4.96 -13.45 -16.09
N ILE A 21 4.50 -14.46 -15.38
CA ILE A 21 3.12 -14.53 -14.85
C ILE A 21 2.92 -13.55 -13.66
N ASN A 22 3.96 -13.16 -12.95
CA ASN A 22 3.89 -12.26 -11.79
C ASN A 22 4.50 -10.87 -12.03
N ALA A 23 4.79 -10.50 -13.27
CA ALA A 23 5.45 -9.23 -13.59
C ALA A 23 4.57 -7.98 -13.44
N LEU A 24 3.33 -8.10 -12.96
CA LEU A 24 2.37 -6.99 -12.91
C LEU A 24 2.15 -6.40 -11.51
N SER A 25 2.82 -6.88 -10.47
CA SER A 25 2.56 -6.40 -9.09
C SER A 25 3.78 -5.99 -8.28
N ALA A 26 4.97 -5.93 -8.84
CA ALA A 26 6.20 -5.73 -8.08
C ALA A 26 7.02 -4.56 -8.60
N GLN A 27 6.56 -3.33 -8.36
CA GLN A 27 7.39 -2.14 -8.56
C GLN A 27 7.57 -1.34 -7.28
N THR A 28 7.91 -1.99 -6.20
CA THR A 28 8.42 -1.31 -5.02
C THR A 28 9.94 -1.09 -5.19
N GLY A 29 10.35 0.17 -5.33
CA GLY A 29 11.75 0.54 -5.13
C GLY A 29 12.71 0.40 -6.32
N THR A 30 12.24 0.56 -7.56
CA THR A 30 13.14 0.59 -8.75
C THR A 30 14.23 1.65 -8.67
N LEU A 31 13.98 2.78 -8.01
CA LEU A 31 15.00 3.83 -7.79
C LEU A 31 16.09 3.38 -6.81
N GLY A 32 15.75 2.55 -5.82
CA GLY A 32 16.72 1.95 -4.89
C GLY A 32 17.74 1.05 -5.59
N LEU A 33 17.30 0.29 -6.59
CA LEU A 33 18.17 -0.63 -7.34
C LEU A 33 19.20 0.09 -8.22
N ALA A 34 18.92 1.32 -8.63
CA ALA A 34 19.85 2.15 -9.38
C ALA A 34 20.87 2.87 -8.48
N SER A 35 20.63 2.96 -7.19
CA SER A 35 21.52 3.62 -6.25
C SER A 35 22.60 2.65 -5.75
N LYS A 36 23.78 3.18 -5.40
CA LYS A 36 24.81 2.41 -4.70
C LYS A 36 24.57 2.36 -3.18
N ALA A 37 23.49 2.96 -2.70
CA ALA A 37 23.15 3.00 -1.28
C ALA A 37 22.66 1.61 -0.82
N ALA A 38 23.32 1.04 0.16
CA ALA A 38 23.08 -0.33 0.60
C ALA A 38 21.69 -0.54 1.23
N ILE A 39 21.21 0.41 2.04
CA ILE A 39 19.95 0.24 2.79
C ILE A 39 18.72 0.22 1.86
N PRO A 40 18.53 1.18 0.94
CA PRO A 40 17.43 1.12 -0.01
C PRO A 40 17.44 -0.15 -0.86
N ASN A 41 18.62 -0.57 -1.30
CA ASN A 41 18.77 -1.79 -2.09
C ASN A 41 18.40 -3.03 -1.29
N MET A 42 18.82 -3.13 -0.04
CA MET A 42 18.46 -4.21 0.86
C MET A 42 16.94 -4.26 1.14
N MET A 43 16.27 -3.12 1.20
CA MET A 43 14.80 -3.10 1.36
C MET A 43 14.10 -3.73 0.17
N ALA A 44 14.57 -3.47 -1.04
CA ALA A 44 14.00 -4.01 -2.28
C ALA A 44 14.44 -5.46 -2.54
N ASN A 45 15.68 -5.81 -2.19
CA ASN A 45 16.22 -7.16 -2.41
C ASN A 45 17.27 -7.50 -1.33
N PRO A 46 16.99 -8.45 -0.43
CA PRO A 46 17.90 -8.80 0.66
C PRO A 46 19.26 -9.37 0.20
N ALA A 47 19.42 -9.74 -1.05
CA ALA A 47 20.71 -10.15 -1.61
C ALA A 47 21.64 -8.94 -1.94
N GLN A 48 21.09 -7.73 -2.04
CA GLN A 48 21.83 -6.52 -2.45
C GLN A 48 22.32 -5.73 -1.24
N THR A 49 23.33 -6.22 -0.57
CA THR A 49 23.87 -5.64 0.68
C THR A 49 24.95 -4.57 0.47
N GLY A 50 25.26 -4.20 -0.78
CA GLY A 50 26.39 -3.33 -1.09
C GLY A 50 27.75 -3.96 -0.70
N ASP A 51 28.82 -3.16 -0.77
CA ASP A 51 30.19 -3.63 -0.51
C ASP A 51 30.72 -3.19 0.88
N ALA A 52 29.96 -2.38 1.60
CA ALA A 52 30.36 -1.87 2.91
C ALA A 52 30.54 -3.01 3.92
N ARG A 53 31.58 -2.87 4.77
CA ARG A 53 31.82 -3.82 5.86
C ARG A 53 30.79 -3.68 6.98
N MET A 54 30.34 -2.45 7.24
CA MET A 54 29.35 -2.13 8.25
C MET A 54 28.42 -1.06 7.71
N ILE A 55 27.14 -1.19 8.04
CA ILE A 55 26.08 -0.27 7.65
C ILE A 55 25.31 0.07 8.92
N ILE A 56 25.04 1.35 9.13
CA ILE A 56 24.18 1.85 10.19
C ILE A 56 23.15 2.75 9.55
N GLY A 57 21.90 2.43 9.73
CA GLY A 57 20.77 3.25 9.33
C GLY A 57 20.13 3.93 10.53
N LEU A 58 19.87 5.23 10.41
CA LEU A 58 19.27 6.06 11.44
C LEU A 58 17.90 6.59 10.97
N PRO A 59 16.96 6.79 11.88
CA PRO A 59 15.64 7.32 11.56
C PRO A 59 15.74 8.63 10.77
N GLY A 60 15.00 8.71 9.66
CA GLY A 60 14.95 9.91 8.84
C GLY A 60 16.17 10.17 7.93
N LEU A 61 17.24 9.37 8.04
CA LEU A 61 18.46 9.54 7.26
C LEU A 61 18.78 8.33 6.37
N SER A 62 18.13 7.20 6.58
CA SER A 62 18.55 5.93 5.99
C SER A 62 17.86 5.62 4.66
N SER A 63 16.56 5.43 4.69
CA SER A 63 15.79 5.08 3.50
C SER A 63 14.32 5.39 3.66
N TYR A 64 13.77 5.94 2.59
CA TYR A 64 12.34 6.11 2.38
C TYR A 64 11.98 5.46 1.05
N GLN A 65 10.93 4.67 1.06
CA GLN A 65 10.28 4.19 -0.14
C GLN A 65 8.89 4.81 -0.21
N VAL A 66 8.61 5.51 -1.28
CA VAL A 66 7.27 6.04 -1.56
C VAL A 66 6.87 5.52 -2.92
N GLU A 67 5.79 4.80 -2.95
CA GLU A 67 5.19 4.28 -4.16
C GLU A 67 3.77 4.82 -4.27
N GLN A 68 3.46 5.39 -5.40
CA GLN A 68 2.10 5.77 -5.75
C GLN A 68 1.76 5.16 -7.09
N GLN A 69 0.61 4.51 -7.14
CA GLN A 69 0.03 3.99 -8.37
C GLN A 69 -1.41 4.44 -8.45
N SER A 70 -1.83 4.94 -9.61
CA SER A 70 -3.21 5.30 -9.85
C SER A 70 -3.58 4.97 -11.29
N SER A 71 -4.87 4.72 -11.52
CA SER A 71 -5.43 4.51 -12.86
C SER A 71 -5.49 5.80 -13.70
N PHE A 72 -5.19 6.95 -13.10
CA PHE A 72 -5.21 8.27 -13.72
C PHE A 72 -3.95 9.07 -13.35
N LYS A 73 -3.69 10.15 -14.09
CA LYS A 73 -2.57 11.05 -13.81
C LYS A 73 -3.01 12.19 -12.89
N LEU A 74 -2.11 12.64 -12.02
CA LEU A 74 -2.39 13.80 -11.15
C LEU A 74 -2.75 15.05 -11.99
N SER A 75 -2.15 15.21 -13.19
CA SER A 75 -2.47 16.30 -14.13
C SER A 75 -3.94 16.31 -14.56
N ASP A 76 -4.61 15.17 -14.52
CA ASP A 76 -6.00 15.05 -14.96
C ASP A 76 -6.97 15.69 -13.95
N TRP A 77 -6.52 15.82 -12.69
CA TRP A 77 -7.25 16.48 -11.62
C TRP A 77 -6.89 17.96 -11.43
N LEU A 78 -5.77 18.39 -11.98
CA LEU A 78 -5.26 19.72 -11.74
C LEU A 78 -5.68 20.67 -12.86
N ASN A 79 -6.21 21.82 -12.47
CA ASN A 79 -6.44 22.95 -13.34
C ASN A 79 -5.67 24.18 -12.82
N THR A 80 -5.11 24.96 -13.75
CA THR A 80 -4.38 26.16 -13.41
C THR A 80 -5.06 27.35 -14.08
N SER A 81 -5.51 28.30 -13.27
CA SER A 81 -6.11 29.56 -13.73
C SER A 81 -5.66 30.70 -12.85
N GLY A 82 -5.31 31.82 -13.44
CA GLY A 82 -4.81 33.02 -12.70
C GLY A 82 -3.54 32.74 -11.89
N GLY A 83 -2.68 31.82 -12.30
CA GLY A 83 -1.46 31.45 -11.58
C GLY A 83 -1.69 30.60 -10.32
N LYS A 84 -2.91 30.13 -10.07
CA LYS A 84 -3.26 29.22 -8.99
C LYS A 84 -3.62 27.86 -9.54
N THR A 85 -3.14 26.79 -8.88
CA THR A 85 -3.48 25.40 -9.20
C THR A 85 -4.50 24.90 -8.19
N TYR A 86 -5.59 24.29 -8.66
CA TYR A 86 -6.66 23.73 -7.87
C TYR A 86 -7.13 22.40 -8.44
N LEU A 87 -7.78 21.58 -7.60
CA LEU A 87 -8.43 20.35 -8.04
C LEU A 87 -9.70 20.68 -8.81
N SER A 88 -9.89 20.04 -9.96
CA SER A 88 -11.06 20.24 -10.82
C SER A 88 -11.67 18.90 -11.19
N PHE A 89 -12.81 18.61 -10.61
CA PHE A 89 -13.58 17.42 -10.95
C PHE A 89 -14.14 17.48 -12.37
N ASP A 90 -14.53 18.67 -12.85
CA ASP A 90 -15.03 18.87 -14.21
C ASP A 90 -14.01 18.45 -15.27
N LYS A 91 -12.71 18.67 -14.99
CA LYS A 91 -11.64 18.24 -15.87
C LYS A 91 -11.42 16.75 -15.84
N PHE A 92 -11.61 16.13 -14.67
CA PHE A 92 -11.38 14.72 -14.46
C PHE A 92 -12.59 13.85 -14.86
N ALA A 93 -13.82 14.29 -14.65
CA ALA A 93 -15.02 13.51 -14.89
C ALA A 93 -15.09 12.83 -16.28
N PRO A 94 -14.76 13.51 -17.40
CA PRO A 94 -14.76 12.86 -18.72
C PRO A 94 -13.64 11.84 -18.92
N LEU A 95 -12.63 11.82 -18.04
CA LEU A 95 -11.50 10.89 -18.08
C LEU A 95 -11.66 9.73 -17.09
N ALA A 96 -12.65 9.82 -16.20
CA ALA A 96 -12.91 8.80 -15.19
C ALA A 96 -13.26 7.47 -15.86
N GLN A 97 -12.63 6.42 -15.37
CA GLN A 97 -12.93 5.05 -15.76
C GLN A 97 -14.03 4.52 -14.84
N GLN A 98 -14.70 3.44 -15.23
CA GLN A 98 -15.70 2.78 -14.38
C GLN A 98 -15.17 2.57 -12.94
N ARG A 99 -13.87 2.31 -12.82
CA ARG A 99 -13.17 2.18 -11.54
C ARG A 99 -11.87 2.96 -11.56
N ASN A 100 -11.70 3.83 -10.58
CA ASN A 100 -10.53 4.69 -10.45
C ASN A 100 -9.77 4.33 -9.17
N ASP A 101 -8.64 3.66 -9.32
CA ASP A 101 -7.85 3.13 -8.23
C ASP A 101 -6.70 4.08 -7.87
N ILE A 102 -6.51 4.27 -6.56
CA ILE A 102 -5.37 4.96 -5.97
C ILE A 102 -4.72 3.99 -4.98
N ASN A 103 -3.44 3.76 -5.14
CA ASN A 103 -2.62 2.99 -4.22
C ASN A 103 -1.40 3.81 -3.82
N ALA A 104 -1.16 3.95 -2.52
CA ALA A 104 -0.01 4.64 -1.99
C ALA A 104 0.64 3.77 -0.89
N ASN A 105 1.93 3.51 -1.04
CA ASN A 105 2.72 2.74 -0.09
C ASN A 105 3.90 3.57 0.37
N ILE A 106 4.15 3.56 1.67
CA ILE A 106 5.30 4.21 2.29
C ILE A 106 6.04 3.16 3.12
N GLY A 107 7.33 3.03 2.87
CA GLY A 107 8.26 2.25 3.68
C GLY A 107 9.34 3.16 4.25
N ILE A 108 9.58 3.07 5.55
CA ILE A 108 10.59 3.88 6.24
C ILE A 108 11.52 2.93 7.01
N ASP A 109 12.82 3.08 6.82
CA ASP A 109 13.81 2.43 7.68
C ASP A 109 13.98 3.25 8.95
N LEU A 110 13.47 2.74 10.07
CA LEU A 110 13.55 3.41 11.36
C LEU A 110 14.92 3.19 12.02
N PHE A 111 15.48 2.01 11.84
CA PHE A 111 16.81 1.64 12.30
C PHE A 111 17.28 0.42 11.53
N SER A 112 18.53 0.41 11.15
CA SER A 112 19.18 -0.77 10.59
C SER A 112 20.63 -0.83 10.96
N PHE A 113 21.08 -2.04 11.23
CA PHE A 113 22.47 -2.37 11.42
C PHE A 113 22.82 -3.59 10.57
N GLY A 114 23.92 -3.51 9.86
CA GLY A 114 24.42 -4.62 9.07
C GLY A 114 25.93 -4.73 9.13
N MET A 115 26.41 -5.96 9.15
CA MET A 115 27.85 -6.25 9.23
C MET A 115 28.25 -7.41 8.34
N ARG A 116 29.35 -7.24 7.60
CA ARG A 116 29.96 -8.28 6.79
C ARG A 116 30.99 -9.06 7.60
N ILE A 117 30.76 -10.36 7.71
CA ILE A 117 31.66 -11.31 8.39
C ILE A 117 32.31 -12.18 7.34
N LYS A 118 33.62 -12.30 7.42
CA LYS A 118 34.40 -13.01 6.41
C LYS A 118 33.91 -12.60 5.03
N LYS A 119 34.52 -11.90 4.27
CA LYS A 119 34.21 -11.34 2.95
C LYS A 119 32.78 -11.63 2.33
N ASN A 120 32.26 -12.82 2.53
CA ASN A 120 31.07 -13.34 1.80
C ASN A 120 29.77 -13.38 2.59
N ASN A 121 29.76 -13.18 3.90
CA ASN A 121 28.56 -13.29 4.72
C ASN A 121 28.17 -11.93 5.26
N PHE A 122 26.91 -11.58 5.16
CA PHE A 122 26.38 -10.32 5.67
C PHE A 122 25.16 -10.60 6.57
N PHE A 123 25.19 -10.08 7.78
CA PHE A 123 24.12 -10.15 8.75
C PHE A 123 23.51 -8.78 8.91
N SER A 124 22.20 -8.71 9.08
CA SER A 124 21.50 -7.46 9.30
C SER A 124 20.37 -7.64 10.31
N ILE A 125 20.11 -6.57 11.05
CA ILE A 125 18.97 -6.42 11.94
C ILE A 125 18.42 -5.00 11.75
N GLY A 126 17.12 -4.82 11.90
CA GLY A 126 16.54 -3.48 11.83
C GLY A 126 15.05 -3.47 12.08
N VAL A 127 14.52 -2.26 12.10
CA VAL A 127 13.10 -1.97 12.24
C VAL A 127 12.66 -1.10 11.07
N GLN A 128 11.62 -1.52 10.39
CA GLN A 128 10.99 -0.82 9.28
C GLN A 128 9.55 -0.51 9.62
N HIS A 129 9.07 0.64 9.18
CA HIS A 129 7.66 1.02 9.23
C HIS A 129 7.07 0.97 7.84
N PHE A 130 5.88 0.39 7.72
CA PHE A 130 5.11 0.34 6.48
C PHE A 130 3.73 0.95 6.68
N SER A 131 3.32 1.75 5.71
CA SER A 131 1.98 2.32 5.62
C SER A 131 1.48 2.14 4.21
N SER A 132 0.29 1.58 4.06
CA SER A 132 -0.36 1.33 2.78
C SER A 132 -1.76 1.88 2.81
N VAL A 133 -2.16 2.59 1.76
CA VAL A 133 -3.52 3.06 1.54
C VAL A 133 -3.92 2.69 0.13
N TYR A 134 -5.07 2.08 0.00
CA TYR A 134 -5.72 1.81 -1.27
C TYR A 134 -7.15 2.38 -1.23
N MET A 135 -7.57 3.00 -2.32
CA MET A 135 -8.91 3.52 -2.50
C MET A 135 -9.35 3.25 -3.93
N SER A 136 -10.58 2.81 -4.08
CA SER A 136 -11.27 2.68 -5.37
C SER A 136 -12.50 3.57 -5.38
N ILE A 137 -12.66 4.33 -6.44
CA ILE A 137 -13.73 5.31 -6.63
C ILE A 137 -14.39 5.02 -7.97
N SER A 138 -15.73 4.88 -7.99
CA SER A 138 -16.48 4.71 -9.23
C SER A 138 -16.51 6.01 -10.07
N ASP A 139 -16.76 5.89 -11.36
CA ASP A 139 -17.00 7.04 -12.23
C ASP A 139 -18.30 7.79 -11.85
N ASP A 140 -19.28 7.08 -11.32
CA ASP A 140 -20.53 7.66 -10.82
C ASP A 140 -20.28 8.62 -9.66
N LEU A 141 -19.37 8.27 -8.71
CA LEU A 141 -19.00 9.17 -7.63
C LEU A 141 -18.23 10.39 -8.16
N VAL A 142 -17.35 10.19 -9.13
CA VAL A 142 -16.61 11.29 -9.79
C VAL A 142 -17.56 12.23 -10.51
N LYS A 143 -18.51 11.70 -11.30
CA LYS A 143 -19.52 12.48 -12.00
C LYS A 143 -20.42 13.25 -11.03
N LEU A 144 -20.85 12.58 -9.95
CA LEU A 144 -21.62 13.22 -8.89
C LEU A 144 -20.88 14.42 -8.28
N ALA A 145 -19.58 14.29 -8.05
CA ALA A 145 -18.75 15.37 -7.51
C ALA A 145 -18.52 16.52 -8.51
N ALA A 146 -18.46 16.22 -9.81
CA ALA A 146 -18.24 17.21 -10.87
C ALA A 146 -19.51 17.93 -11.30
N GLU A 147 -20.57 17.18 -11.54
CA GLU A 147 -21.80 17.66 -12.18
C GLU A 147 -22.93 17.91 -11.17
N GLY A 148 -22.71 17.42 -9.94
CA GLY A 148 -23.80 17.37 -8.97
C GLY A 148 -24.85 16.33 -9.32
N ASN A 149 -25.94 16.33 -8.56
CA ASN A 149 -27.04 15.36 -8.71
C ASN A 149 -28.19 15.84 -9.61
N GLY A 150 -28.07 17.04 -10.16
CA GLY A 150 -29.15 17.65 -10.96
C GLY A 150 -29.40 16.94 -12.30
N ASN A 151 -28.35 16.47 -12.95
CA ASN A 151 -28.43 15.78 -14.24
C ASN A 151 -28.57 14.27 -14.11
N THR A 152 -28.28 13.73 -12.92
CA THR A 152 -28.33 12.29 -12.66
C THR A 152 -29.24 12.03 -11.47
N PRO A 153 -30.54 11.78 -11.71
CA PRO A 153 -31.53 11.68 -10.64
C PRO A 153 -31.33 10.47 -9.72
N SER A 154 -30.56 9.49 -10.15
CA SER A 154 -30.18 8.31 -9.33
C SER A 154 -28.75 7.92 -9.59
N VAL A 155 -27.97 7.79 -8.51
CA VAL A 155 -26.55 7.36 -8.52
C VAL A 155 -26.43 6.17 -7.60
N VAL A 156 -25.78 5.10 -8.07
CA VAL A 156 -25.52 3.89 -7.28
C VAL A 156 -24.04 3.79 -7.00
N LEU A 157 -23.68 3.81 -5.73
CA LEU A 157 -22.31 3.68 -5.22
C LEU A 157 -22.15 2.27 -4.64
N ASN A 158 -21.55 1.37 -5.39
CA ASN A 158 -21.34 -0.04 -5.00
C ASN A 158 -19.97 -0.61 -5.37
N GLU A 159 -19.11 0.21 -5.96
CA GLU A 159 -17.75 -0.16 -6.36
C GLU A 159 -16.68 0.53 -5.50
N GLU A 160 -17.10 1.39 -4.59
CA GLU A 160 -16.23 2.10 -3.67
C GLU A 160 -15.60 1.13 -2.69
N SER A 161 -14.30 1.22 -2.55
CA SER A 161 -13.58 0.45 -1.54
C SER A 161 -12.41 1.25 -0.99
N ALA A 162 -12.11 1.02 0.27
CA ALA A 162 -10.96 1.60 0.93
C ALA A 162 -10.24 0.55 1.79
N TYR A 163 -8.94 0.61 1.77
CA TYR A 163 -8.07 -0.20 2.61
C TYR A 163 -6.95 0.67 3.13
N ALA A 164 -6.62 0.52 4.40
CA ALA A 164 -5.45 1.13 5.00
C ALA A 164 -4.80 0.15 5.98
N SER A 165 -3.49 0.10 6.00
CA SER A 165 -2.73 -0.74 6.92
C SER A 165 -1.44 -0.06 7.33
N GLN A 166 -1.10 -0.15 8.62
CA GLN A 166 0.16 0.32 9.17
C GLN A 166 0.74 -0.73 10.09
N PHE A 167 2.02 -1.02 9.93
CA PHE A 167 2.72 -1.97 10.79
C PHE A 167 4.22 -1.68 10.85
N ASN A 168 4.84 -2.12 11.95
CA ASN A 168 6.29 -2.18 12.08
C ASN A 168 6.77 -3.60 11.80
N ALA A 169 7.95 -3.73 11.21
CA ALA A 169 8.63 -4.98 10.95
C ALA A 169 10.02 -4.97 11.60
N LEU A 170 10.20 -5.73 12.67
CA LEU A 170 11.53 -6.07 13.20
C LEU A 170 12.07 -7.23 12.37
N TYR A 171 13.22 -7.08 11.76
CA TYR A 171 13.80 -8.11 10.91
C TYR A 171 15.19 -8.56 11.35
N LEU A 172 15.48 -9.82 11.05
CA LEU A 172 16.81 -10.42 11.03
C LEU A 172 17.09 -10.90 9.62
N GLY A 173 18.22 -10.50 9.06
CA GLY A 173 18.60 -10.83 7.69
C GLY A 173 19.96 -11.50 7.61
N TYR A 174 20.08 -12.37 6.62
CA TYR A 174 21.32 -13.00 6.23
C TYR A 174 21.46 -12.98 4.71
N SER A 175 22.64 -12.63 4.23
CA SER A 175 22.96 -12.68 2.81
C SER A 175 24.35 -13.25 2.60
N ARG A 176 24.53 -13.94 1.49
CA ARG A 176 25.79 -14.58 1.15
C ARG A 176 26.16 -14.39 -0.31
N ASN A 177 27.40 -14.04 -0.52
CA ASN A 177 28.03 -14.05 -1.83
C ASN A 177 28.60 -15.43 -2.12
N LEU A 178 28.35 -15.93 -3.30
CA LEU A 178 28.76 -17.24 -3.81
C LEU A 178 29.41 -17.06 -5.18
N MET A 179 30.10 -18.09 -5.68
CA MET A 179 30.71 -18.11 -7.02
C MET A 179 31.61 -16.90 -7.29
N ASP A 180 32.54 -16.59 -6.40
CA ASP A 180 33.44 -15.43 -6.50
C ASP A 180 32.68 -14.12 -6.72
N ASP A 181 31.66 -13.87 -5.87
CA ASP A 181 30.75 -12.71 -5.86
C ASP A 181 29.78 -12.61 -7.04
N LYS A 182 29.76 -13.59 -7.97
CA LYS A 182 28.82 -13.58 -9.10
C LYS A 182 27.38 -13.88 -8.70
N LEU A 183 27.18 -14.70 -7.68
CA LEU A 183 25.83 -15.03 -7.18
C LEU A 183 25.68 -14.50 -5.76
N LYS A 184 24.67 -13.68 -5.52
CA LYS A 184 24.29 -13.20 -4.18
C LYS A 184 22.91 -13.73 -3.85
N VAL A 185 22.77 -14.30 -2.67
CA VAL A 185 21.49 -14.77 -2.13
C VAL A 185 21.24 -14.12 -0.79
N GLY A 186 20.00 -13.80 -0.48
CA GLY A 186 19.66 -13.18 0.78
C GLY A 186 18.27 -13.56 1.25
N PHE A 187 18.10 -13.58 2.55
CA PHE A 187 16.80 -13.81 3.15
C PHE A 187 16.64 -12.99 4.43
N ARG A 188 15.39 -12.65 4.80
CA ARG A 188 15.03 -12.01 6.07
C ARG A 188 13.80 -12.67 6.66
N VAL A 189 13.82 -12.80 7.98
CA VAL A 189 12.64 -13.14 8.79
C VAL A 189 12.20 -11.87 9.49
N LYS A 190 10.90 -11.62 9.48
CA LYS A 190 10.30 -10.43 10.07
C LYS A 190 9.28 -10.81 11.14
N ARG A 191 9.34 -10.17 12.29
CA ARG A 191 8.22 -10.08 13.22
C ARG A 191 7.44 -8.83 12.88
N LEU A 192 6.15 -8.99 12.59
CA LEU A 192 5.26 -7.91 12.22
C LEU A 192 4.45 -7.49 13.44
N GLN A 193 4.39 -6.18 13.69
CA GLN A 193 3.60 -5.55 14.72
C GLN A 193 2.59 -4.64 14.05
N GLY A 194 1.32 -5.06 14.02
CA GLY A 194 0.23 -4.27 13.46
C GLY A 194 -0.11 -3.09 14.35
N LEU A 195 -0.29 -1.92 13.75
CA LEU A 195 -0.65 -0.67 14.41
C LEU A 195 -2.07 -0.25 14.06
N ASN A 196 -2.38 -0.23 12.76
CA ASN A 196 -3.68 0.14 12.23
C ASN A 196 -4.06 -0.76 11.07
N HIS A 197 -5.36 -1.03 10.99
CA HIS A 197 -5.99 -1.65 9.84
C HIS A 197 -7.39 -1.08 9.67
N PHE A 198 -7.74 -0.82 8.43
CA PHE A 198 -9.08 -0.43 8.02
C PHE A 198 -9.37 -1.06 6.67
N GLN A 199 -10.57 -1.59 6.52
CA GLN A 199 -11.04 -2.15 5.26
C GLN A 199 -12.55 -2.00 5.17
N THR A 200 -13.03 -1.53 4.02
CA THR A 200 -14.44 -1.62 3.68
C THR A 200 -14.74 -3.03 3.15
N ASP A 201 -15.76 -3.67 3.70
CA ASP A 201 -16.19 -5.00 3.25
C ASP A 201 -17.29 -4.90 2.17
N ASN A 202 -18.16 -3.92 2.32
CA ASN A 202 -19.26 -3.70 1.39
C ASN A 202 -19.68 -2.22 1.44
N VAL A 203 -19.83 -1.61 0.29
CA VAL A 203 -20.41 -0.29 0.11
C VAL A 203 -21.55 -0.44 -0.88
N ASN A 204 -22.74 -0.03 -0.50
CA ASN A 204 -23.90 -0.05 -1.38
C ASN A 204 -24.84 1.08 -0.98
N PHE A 205 -24.72 2.20 -1.66
CA PHE A 205 -25.59 3.35 -1.47
C PHE A 205 -26.27 3.73 -2.78
N THR A 206 -27.54 4.10 -2.67
CA THR A 206 -28.29 4.73 -3.76
C THR A 206 -28.66 6.14 -3.33
N LEU A 207 -28.23 7.11 -4.11
CA LEU A 207 -28.61 8.51 -3.96
C LEU A 207 -29.70 8.80 -5.00
N THR A 208 -30.85 9.24 -4.58
CA THR A 208 -31.97 9.63 -5.46
C THR A 208 -32.31 11.10 -5.23
N THR A 209 -32.23 11.89 -6.28
CA THR A 209 -32.58 13.31 -6.23
C THR A 209 -33.98 13.52 -6.76
N SER A 210 -34.76 14.23 -6.00
CA SER A 210 -36.12 14.69 -6.41
C SER A 210 -36.24 16.19 -6.21
N GLN A 211 -36.77 16.86 -7.21
CA GLN A 211 -37.12 18.27 -7.08
C GLN A 211 -38.42 18.38 -6.29
N THR A 212 -38.38 19.02 -5.14
CA THR A 212 -39.54 19.20 -4.25
C THR A 212 -40.27 20.51 -4.51
N SER A 213 -39.49 21.54 -4.85
CA SER A 213 -39.97 22.84 -5.30
C SER A 213 -38.81 23.57 -6.01
N ILE A 214 -39.09 24.61 -6.77
CA ILE A 214 -38.01 25.39 -7.37
C ILE A 214 -37.61 26.50 -6.38
N PRO A 215 -36.34 26.60 -5.93
CA PRO A 215 -35.13 25.81 -6.33
C PRO A 215 -34.81 24.61 -5.41
N ALA A 216 -35.70 24.11 -4.59
CA ALA A 216 -35.39 23.09 -3.58
C ALA A 216 -35.33 21.68 -4.17
N TYR A 217 -34.27 20.97 -3.77
CA TYR A 217 -34.05 19.56 -4.10
C TYR A 217 -33.98 18.72 -2.83
N ALA A 218 -34.54 17.53 -2.86
CA ALA A 218 -34.35 16.53 -1.83
C ALA A 218 -33.43 15.42 -2.35
N VAL A 219 -32.39 15.12 -1.60
CA VAL A 219 -31.52 13.99 -1.83
C VAL A 219 -31.84 12.91 -0.81
N ASN A 220 -32.37 11.80 -1.28
CA ASN A 220 -32.59 10.62 -0.46
C ASN A 220 -31.35 9.69 -0.65
N VAL A 221 -30.77 9.30 0.46
CA VAL A 221 -29.65 8.35 0.50
C VAL A 221 -30.16 7.10 1.20
N THR A 222 -30.09 5.97 0.49
CA THR A 222 -30.47 4.67 1.04
C THR A 222 -29.35 3.69 0.78
N GLY A 223 -28.97 2.92 1.77
CA GLY A 223 -27.95 1.90 1.57
C GLY A 223 -27.26 1.42 2.84
N SER A 224 -26.16 0.76 2.65
CA SER A 224 -25.34 0.22 3.71
C SER A 224 -23.86 0.27 3.38
N MET A 225 -23.05 0.43 4.41
CA MET A 225 -21.60 0.23 4.36
C MET A 225 -21.19 -0.63 5.54
N LYS A 226 -20.35 -1.63 5.25
CA LYS A 226 -19.66 -2.41 6.27
C LYS A 226 -18.17 -2.16 6.16
N ALA A 227 -17.56 -1.92 7.31
CA ALA A 227 -16.12 -1.76 7.39
C ALA A 227 -15.59 -2.46 8.64
N GLN A 228 -14.34 -2.87 8.57
CA GLN A 228 -13.59 -3.42 9.69
C GLN A 228 -12.44 -2.49 10.01
N ALA A 229 -12.21 -2.27 11.29
CA ALA A 229 -11.08 -1.52 11.81
C ALA A 229 -10.38 -2.33 12.89
N ALA A 230 -9.06 -2.23 12.96
CA ALA A 230 -8.29 -2.88 14.01
C ALA A 230 -7.09 -2.00 14.44
N GLY A 231 -6.51 -2.32 15.59
CA GLY A 231 -5.46 -1.54 16.19
C GLY A 231 -5.97 -0.23 16.77
N ILE A 232 -5.24 0.86 16.56
CA ILE A 232 -5.61 2.20 17.07
C ILE A 232 -6.98 2.64 16.51
N LEU A 233 -7.23 2.37 15.24
CA LEU A 233 -8.53 2.68 14.60
C LEU A 233 -9.65 1.84 15.20
N GLY A 234 -9.42 0.55 15.49
CA GLY A 234 -10.39 -0.31 16.15
C GLY A 234 -10.73 0.18 17.55
N MET A 235 -9.74 0.63 18.35
CA MET A 235 -9.99 1.24 19.64
C MET A 235 -10.81 2.52 19.56
N ALA A 236 -10.60 3.33 18.52
CA ALA A 236 -11.34 4.57 18.34
C ALA A 236 -12.83 4.34 18.02
N THR A 237 -13.20 3.15 17.53
CA THR A 237 -14.59 2.77 17.28
C THR A 237 -15.30 2.20 18.51
N ASP A 238 -14.56 1.88 19.58
CA ASP A 238 -15.10 1.37 20.84
C ASP A 238 -15.31 2.51 21.84
N SER A 239 -16.51 2.66 22.38
CA SER A 239 -16.86 3.75 23.29
C SER A 239 -16.10 3.69 24.62
N VAL A 240 -15.72 2.49 25.09
CA VAL A 240 -14.97 2.29 26.34
C VAL A 240 -13.50 2.57 26.13
N LEU A 241 -12.92 2.07 25.04
CA LEU A 241 -11.52 2.23 24.71
C LEU A 241 -11.18 3.66 24.26
N SER A 242 -12.10 4.34 23.58
CA SER A 242 -11.90 5.70 23.07
C SER A 242 -11.79 6.74 24.18
N ASN A 243 -12.46 6.54 25.32
CA ASN A 243 -12.40 7.46 26.47
C ASN A 243 -11.00 7.61 27.07
N ASN A 244 -10.14 6.60 26.91
CA ASN A 244 -8.76 6.59 27.39
C ASN A 244 -7.77 6.21 26.28
N LEU A 245 -7.98 6.69 25.07
CA LEU A 245 -7.29 6.26 23.86
C LEU A 245 -5.75 6.32 24.02
N GLY A 246 -5.22 7.40 24.58
CA GLY A 246 -3.77 7.58 24.74
C GLY A 246 -3.13 6.53 25.64
N SER A 247 -3.71 6.24 26.81
CA SER A 247 -3.20 5.22 27.72
C SER A 247 -3.41 3.81 27.15
N ASN A 248 -4.51 3.56 26.47
CA ASN A 248 -4.79 2.28 25.82
C ASN A 248 -3.80 2.01 24.69
N ILE A 249 -3.44 3.02 23.90
CA ILE A 249 -2.41 2.88 22.86
C ILE A 249 -1.07 2.51 23.48
N THR A 250 -0.60 3.26 24.48
CA THR A 250 0.72 3.06 25.06
C THR A 250 0.87 1.71 25.77
N SER A 251 -0.18 1.23 26.45
CA SER A 251 -0.15 -0.05 27.15
C SER A 251 -0.30 -1.26 26.23
N ASN A 252 -0.92 -1.12 25.07
CA ASN A 252 -1.27 -2.22 24.18
C ASN A 252 -0.60 -2.20 22.81
N LEU A 253 0.33 -1.27 22.59
CA LEU A 253 0.98 -1.08 21.29
C LEU A 253 1.57 -2.37 20.68
N THR A 254 2.05 -3.28 21.53
CA THR A 254 2.66 -4.55 21.09
C THR A 254 1.63 -5.68 20.88
N ASN A 255 0.38 -5.49 21.30
CA ASN A 255 -0.65 -6.53 21.31
C ASN A 255 -1.78 -6.31 20.30
N MET A 256 -1.79 -5.18 19.58
CA MET A 256 -2.85 -4.84 18.64
C MET A 256 -2.92 -5.78 17.44
N GLY A 257 -1.76 -6.15 16.92
CA GLY A 257 -1.62 -7.08 15.81
C GLY A 257 -0.23 -7.70 15.80
N ASN A 258 -0.16 -8.99 15.54
CA ASN A 258 1.09 -9.74 15.51
C ASN A 258 1.15 -10.63 14.27
N GLY A 259 2.34 -10.77 13.70
CA GLY A 259 2.52 -11.59 12.52
C GLY A 259 3.98 -11.92 12.24
N MET A 260 4.15 -12.67 11.18
CA MET A 260 5.47 -12.99 10.64
C MET A 260 5.52 -12.70 9.15
N GLY A 261 6.68 -12.32 8.69
CA GLY A 261 6.95 -12.08 7.28
C GLY A 261 8.33 -12.58 6.88
N PHE A 262 8.51 -12.75 5.57
CA PHE A 262 9.73 -13.27 4.98
C PHE A 262 10.06 -12.46 3.73
N ASP A 263 11.35 -12.27 3.50
CA ASP A 263 11.87 -11.73 2.26
C ASP A 263 12.92 -12.69 1.70
N PHE A 264 12.93 -12.84 0.39
CA PHE A 264 13.91 -13.63 -0.35
C PHE A 264 14.45 -12.79 -1.49
N GLY A 265 15.72 -12.99 -1.78
CA GLY A 265 16.36 -12.29 -2.87
C GLY A 265 17.53 -13.05 -3.48
N VAL A 266 17.72 -12.82 -4.76
CA VAL A 266 18.85 -13.35 -5.53
C VAL A 266 19.33 -12.27 -6.50
N SER A 267 20.62 -12.22 -6.73
CA SER A 267 21.24 -11.39 -7.77
C SER A 267 22.37 -12.17 -8.40
N TYR A 268 22.42 -12.19 -9.73
CA TYR A 268 23.44 -12.89 -10.50
C TYR A 268 24.12 -11.96 -11.50
N GLN A 269 25.44 -11.90 -11.44
CA GLN A 269 26.28 -11.16 -12.37
C GLN A 269 26.52 -12.02 -13.61
N VAL A 270 25.84 -11.68 -14.69
CA VAL A 270 25.94 -12.42 -15.96
C VAL A 270 27.23 -12.06 -16.70
N THR A 271 27.58 -10.78 -16.73
CA THR A 271 28.82 -10.22 -17.25
C THR A 271 29.28 -9.08 -16.34
N ASP A 272 30.46 -8.53 -16.56
CA ASP A 272 30.97 -7.39 -15.77
C ASP A 272 30.06 -6.14 -15.85
N LYS A 273 29.19 -6.07 -16.85
CA LYS A 273 28.29 -4.94 -17.10
C LYS A 273 26.81 -5.29 -16.94
N LEU A 274 26.45 -6.57 -16.81
CA LEU A 274 25.06 -7.03 -16.74
C LEU A 274 24.84 -7.88 -15.50
N SER A 275 23.91 -7.47 -14.67
CA SER A 275 23.40 -8.27 -13.56
C SER A 275 21.89 -8.45 -13.68
N VAL A 276 21.41 -9.60 -13.24
CA VAL A 276 19.98 -9.93 -13.15
C VAL A 276 19.65 -10.21 -11.70
N SER A 277 18.55 -9.65 -11.21
CA SER A 277 18.11 -9.88 -9.84
C SER A 277 16.61 -10.14 -9.77
N ALA A 278 16.23 -10.91 -8.75
CA ALA A 278 14.84 -11.15 -8.40
C ALA A 278 14.68 -11.14 -6.89
N SER A 279 13.53 -10.66 -6.42
CA SER A 279 13.20 -10.68 -4.99
C SER A 279 11.71 -10.88 -4.80
N ALA A 280 11.37 -11.43 -3.64
CA ALA A 280 10.03 -11.50 -3.12
C ALA A 280 10.10 -10.98 -1.68
N VAL A 281 9.47 -9.85 -1.43
CA VAL A 281 9.55 -9.14 -0.16
C VAL A 281 8.17 -8.99 0.48
N ASN A 282 8.15 -8.86 1.82
CA ASN A 282 6.93 -8.68 2.60
C ASN A 282 5.90 -9.81 2.44
N ILE A 283 6.38 -11.05 2.26
CA ILE A 283 5.51 -12.22 2.23
C ILE A 283 5.14 -12.57 3.67
N GLY A 284 3.88 -12.39 4.04
CA GLY A 284 3.44 -12.68 5.40
C GLY A 284 2.02 -12.21 5.68
N SER A 285 1.64 -12.31 6.94
CA SER A 285 0.32 -11.88 7.41
C SER A 285 0.38 -11.35 8.84
N ILE A 286 -0.59 -10.53 9.20
CA ILE A 286 -0.80 -10.01 10.54
C ILE A 286 -2.15 -10.50 11.02
N SER A 287 -2.17 -11.13 12.20
CA SER A 287 -3.39 -11.46 12.92
C SER A 287 -3.71 -10.33 13.88
N TRP A 288 -4.87 -9.72 13.73
CA TRP A 288 -5.33 -8.64 14.59
C TRP A 288 -5.99 -9.19 15.85
N ASN A 289 -5.70 -8.56 16.97
CA ASN A 289 -6.32 -8.93 18.24
C ASN A 289 -7.76 -8.43 18.26
N LYS A 290 -8.68 -9.33 18.61
CA LYS A 290 -10.13 -9.06 18.64
C LYS A 290 -10.52 -7.97 19.63
N ASP A 291 -9.76 -7.82 20.72
CA ASP A 291 -10.01 -6.79 21.73
C ASP A 291 -9.77 -5.36 21.21
N PHE A 292 -9.05 -5.23 20.09
CA PHE A 292 -8.75 -3.98 19.42
C PHE A 292 -9.28 -3.97 17.98
N ALA A 293 -10.29 -4.80 17.70
CA ALA A 293 -10.93 -4.87 16.39
C ALA A 293 -12.40 -4.45 16.52
N GLY A 294 -12.80 -3.52 15.69
CA GLY A 294 -14.18 -3.02 15.60
C GLY A 294 -14.77 -3.26 14.22
N LYS A 295 -16.09 -3.40 14.19
CA LYS A 295 -16.87 -3.38 12.95
C LYS A 295 -17.71 -2.12 12.96
N VAL A 296 -17.70 -1.41 11.83
CA VAL A 296 -18.58 -0.29 11.59
C VAL A 296 -19.61 -0.75 10.55
N GLU A 297 -20.86 -0.69 10.91
CA GLU A 297 -21.97 -0.96 10.00
C GLU A 297 -22.86 0.26 9.97
N LEU A 298 -22.95 0.90 8.82
CA LEU A 298 -23.89 1.97 8.54
C LEU A 298 -25.00 1.38 7.69
N VAL A 299 -26.20 1.34 8.21
CA VAL A 299 -27.40 0.92 7.49
C VAL A 299 -28.47 1.97 7.73
N GLY A 300 -29.05 2.48 6.66
CA GLY A 300 -30.12 3.44 6.87
C GLY A 300 -30.61 4.12 5.61
N THR A 301 -31.62 4.92 5.85
CA THR A 301 -32.17 5.87 4.89
C THR A 301 -32.02 7.25 5.47
N GLY A 302 -31.31 8.12 4.77
CA GLY A 302 -31.18 9.53 5.10
C GLY A 302 -31.87 10.38 4.05
N LYS A 303 -32.54 11.45 4.48
CA LYS A 303 -33.11 12.48 3.59
C LYS A 303 -32.40 13.78 3.90
N PHE A 304 -31.80 14.39 2.90
CA PHE A 304 -31.22 15.71 2.97
C PHE A 304 -32.00 16.64 2.06
N GLU A 305 -32.45 17.74 2.59
CA GLU A 305 -33.12 18.80 1.80
C GLU A 305 -32.13 19.95 1.62
N PHE A 306 -31.93 20.31 0.36
CA PHE A 306 -31.04 21.41 -0.03
C PHE A 306 -31.83 22.47 -0.76
N SER A 307 -31.89 23.65 -0.17
CA SER A 307 -32.69 24.78 -0.71
C SER A 307 -31.89 25.65 -1.69
N GLY A 308 -30.73 25.24 -2.09
CA GLY A 308 -29.86 26.02 -2.96
C GLY A 308 -28.86 26.90 -2.19
N ILE A 309 -27.80 27.36 -2.86
CA ILE A 309 -26.93 28.42 -2.40
C ILE A 309 -27.40 29.71 -3.04
N THR A 310 -27.92 30.64 -2.26
CA THR A 310 -28.13 32.03 -2.72
C THR A 310 -26.77 32.72 -2.72
N THR A 311 -26.26 33.04 -3.89
CA THR A 311 -25.13 33.99 -4.03
C THR A 311 -25.74 35.39 -4.10
N ASP A 312 -25.56 36.16 -3.03
CA ASP A 312 -25.81 37.60 -3.06
C ASP A 312 -24.71 38.30 -3.89
#